data_67b6f36fc670cce3d91339304152cd93
#
_entry.id   67b6f36fc670cce3d91339304152cd93
#
_cell.length_a   1.000
_cell.length_b   1.000
_cell.length_c   1.000
_cell.angle_alpha   90.00
_cell.angle_beta   90.00
_cell.angle_gamma   90.00
#
_symmetry.space_group_name_H-M   'P 1'
#
loop_
_entity.id
_entity.type
_entity.pdbx_description
1 polymer ?
#
loop_
_entity_poly.entity_id
_entity_poly.type
_entity_poly.pdbx_seq_one_letter_code
_entity_poly.pdbx_strand_id
1 'polypeptide(L)'
;MTETDRFTDNSSGIITDNKYKKYWLPKDSWGDLAQWRNYDEALAYVRLMNQVYAGGFSDWRLPTSKESEEFYDESFDHMDWEDEIIHICPLFVTKCSNYMWTSDKNENQEACRINLRNKELEYIDLKTREHQATRLVRNV
;
A
#
# COMPACT_ATOMS: atom_id res chain seq x y z
N MET A 1 19.60 -12.66 5.46
CA MET A 1 18.27 -12.24 5.95
C MET A 1 17.23 -13.22 5.44
N THR A 2 16.50 -13.88 6.32
CA THR A 2 15.38 -14.72 5.92
C THR A 2 14.14 -13.86 5.66
N GLU A 3 13.12 -14.44 5.03
CA GLU A 3 11.86 -13.74 4.76
C GLU A 3 11.22 -13.20 6.03
N THR A 4 11.30 -13.96 7.14
CA THR A 4 10.75 -13.56 8.43
C THR A 4 11.48 -12.37 9.05
N ASP A 5 12.70 -12.08 8.59
CA ASP A 5 13.51 -10.97 9.10
C ASP A 5 13.36 -9.69 8.27
N ARG A 6 12.74 -9.78 7.10
CA ARG A 6 12.57 -8.63 6.24
C ARG A 6 11.66 -7.59 6.87
N PHE A 7 10.55 -8.02 7.44
CA PHE A 7 9.57 -7.12 8.04
C PHE A 7 9.50 -7.34 9.55
N THR A 8 9.37 -6.24 10.29
CA THR A 8 9.20 -6.25 11.74
C THR A 8 7.94 -5.49 12.10
N ASP A 9 7.05 -6.13 12.87
CA ASP A 9 5.86 -5.48 13.40
C ASP A 9 6.26 -4.74 14.67
N ASN A 10 6.25 -3.42 14.62
CA ASN A 10 6.51 -2.57 15.77
C ASN A 10 5.19 -2.33 16.52
N SER A 11 5.20 -2.50 17.82
CA SER A 11 4.01 -2.32 18.65
C SER A 11 3.39 -0.91 18.62
N SER A 12 4.03 0.02 17.91
CA SER A 12 3.56 1.40 17.72
C SER A 12 2.59 1.58 16.53
N GLY A 13 2.17 0.48 15.89
CA GLY A 13 1.28 0.55 14.73
C GLY A 13 2.01 0.79 13.40
N ILE A 14 3.26 0.35 13.32
CA ILE A 14 4.11 0.50 12.15
C ILE A 14 4.74 -0.84 11.83
N ILE A 15 4.85 -1.17 10.55
CA ILE A 15 5.62 -2.32 10.08
C ILE A 15 6.86 -1.79 9.38
N THR A 16 8.03 -2.25 9.81
CA THR A 16 9.32 -1.84 9.23
C THR A 16 9.74 -2.83 8.16
N ASP A 17 10.03 -2.33 6.95
CA ASP A 17 10.72 -3.09 5.92
C ASP A 17 12.22 -2.89 6.13
N ASN A 18 12.89 -3.88 6.67
CA ASN A 18 14.31 -3.82 6.99
C ASN A 18 15.20 -3.90 5.75
N LYS A 19 14.68 -4.45 4.65
CA LYS A 19 15.44 -4.59 3.40
C LYS A 19 15.57 -3.26 2.67
N TYR A 20 14.45 -2.53 2.53
CA TYR A 20 14.41 -1.29 1.75
C TYR A 20 14.36 -0.03 2.61
N LYS A 21 14.39 -0.21 3.96
CA LYS A 21 14.41 0.91 4.92
C LYS A 21 13.19 1.81 4.77
N LYS A 22 12.01 1.20 4.90
CA LYS A 22 10.72 1.90 4.84
C LYS A 22 9.88 1.55 6.05
N TYR A 23 9.03 2.49 6.45
CA TYR A 23 7.93 2.25 7.37
C TYR A 23 6.64 2.19 6.58
N TRP A 24 5.77 1.25 6.91
CA TRP A 24 4.46 1.07 6.30
C TRP A 24 3.39 1.04 7.36
N LEU A 25 2.22 1.60 7.08
CA LEU A 25 1.05 1.37 7.93
C LEU A 25 0.52 -0.05 7.69
N PRO A 26 0.02 -0.74 8.74
CA PRO A 26 -0.39 -2.13 8.62
C PRO A 26 -1.67 -2.35 7.82
N LYS A 27 -2.56 -1.34 7.74
CA LYS A 27 -3.81 -1.40 6.99
C LYS A 27 -3.73 -0.52 5.76
N ASP A 28 -4.43 -0.93 4.68
CA ASP A 28 -4.72 -0.04 3.58
C ASP A 28 -6.04 0.70 3.84
N SER A 29 -6.42 1.62 2.93
CA SER A 29 -7.66 2.40 3.09
C SER A 29 -8.92 1.54 2.99
N TRP A 30 -8.88 0.40 2.29
CA TRP A 30 -9.98 -0.54 2.27
C TRP A 30 -10.19 -1.19 3.64
N GLY A 31 -9.12 -1.65 4.28
CA GLY A 31 -9.19 -2.24 5.63
C GLY A 31 -9.62 -1.23 6.68
N ASP A 32 -9.31 0.05 6.48
CA ASP A 32 -9.63 1.11 7.43
C ASP A 32 -11.04 1.67 7.22
N LEU A 33 -11.47 1.89 5.98
CA LEU A 33 -12.68 2.62 5.64
C LEU A 33 -13.76 1.78 4.93
N ALA A 34 -13.43 0.57 4.49
CA ALA A 34 -14.30 -0.31 3.71
C ALA A 34 -14.87 0.37 2.44
N GLN A 35 -14.04 1.20 1.79
CA GLN A 35 -14.39 1.90 0.56
C GLN A 35 -13.24 1.87 -0.42
N TRP A 36 -13.57 1.64 -1.69
CA TRP A 36 -12.61 1.79 -2.78
C TRP A 36 -12.38 3.28 -3.02
N ARG A 37 -11.13 3.64 -3.38
CA ARG A 37 -10.73 5.04 -3.48
C ARG A 37 -10.22 5.36 -4.87
N ASN A 38 -10.73 6.46 -5.48
CA ASN A 38 -10.10 7.02 -6.65
C ASN A 38 -8.83 7.78 -6.23
N TYR A 39 -8.10 8.35 -7.20
CA TYR A 39 -6.80 8.95 -6.91
C TYR A 39 -6.89 10.17 -5.99
N ASP A 40 -7.87 11.06 -6.22
CA ASP A 40 -8.05 12.25 -5.36
C ASP A 40 -8.41 11.85 -3.93
N GLU A 41 -9.22 10.81 -3.78
CA GLU A 41 -9.58 10.27 -2.47
C GLU A 41 -8.37 9.61 -1.80
N ALA A 42 -7.48 8.99 -2.59
CA ALA A 42 -6.23 8.45 -2.07
C ALA A 42 -5.36 9.56 -1.50
N LEU A 43 -5.24 10.69 -2.20
CA LEU A 43 -4.50 11.84 -1.70
C LEU A 43 -5.14 12.46 -0.46
N ALA A 44 -6.48 12.46 -0.39
CA ALA A 44 -7.20 12.92 0.80
C ALA A 44 -6.90 12.02 2.00
N TYR A 45 -6.82 10.71 1.78
CA TYR A 45 -6.46 9.75 2.83
C TYR A 45 -5.04 9.99 3.35
N VAL A 46 -4.09 10.29 2.45
CA VAL A 46 -2.73 10.67 2.84
C VAL A 46 -2.76 11.88 3.79
N ARG A 47 -3.51 12.92 3.41
CA ARG A 47 -3.63 14.13 4.24
C ARG A 47 -4.24 13.82 5.60
N LEU A 48 -5.29 13.00 5.63
CA LEU A 48 -5.96 12.62 6.87
C LEU A 48 -4.99 11.90 7.82
N MET A 49 -4.26 10.91 7.31
CA MET A 49 -3.33 10.14 8.14
C MET A 49 -2.19 11.00 8.69
N ASN A 50 -1.74 12.00 7.92
CA ASN A 50 -0.73 12.93 8.40
C ASN A 50 -1.30 13.90 9.45
N GLN A 51 -2.56 14.33 9.30
CA GLN A 51 -3.21 15.19 10.27
C GLN A 51 -3.40 14.52 11.63
N VAL A 52 -3.68 13.22 11.63
CA VAL A 52 -3.87 12.47 12.88
C VAL A 52 -2.58 11.83 13.39
N TYR A 53 -1.45 12.09 12.75
CA TYR A 53 -0.14 11.53 13.12
C TYR A 53 -0.18 10.00 13.24
N ALA A 54 -0.73 9.33 12.23
CA ALA A 54 -0.82 7.88 12.22
C ALA A 54 0.55 7.25 12.50
N GLY A 55 0.61 6.29 13.43
CA GLY A 55 1.86 5.66 13.84
C GLY A 55 2.89 6.62 14.45
N GLY A 56 2.48 7.87 14.77
CA GLY A 56 3.36 8.88 15.35
C GLY A 56 4.09 9.77 14.36
N PHE A 57 3.75 9.68 13.07
CA PHE A 57 4.42 10.46 12.02
C PHE A 57 3.43 11.23 11.17
N SER A 58 3.90 12.31 10.55
CA SER A 58 3.07 13.22 9.73
C SER A 58 3.64 13.40 8.32
N ASP A 59 4.49 12.51 7.86
CA ASP A 59 5.10 12.56 6.53
C ASP A 59 4.82 11.30 5.70
N TRP A 60 3.67 10.67 5.92
CA TRP A 60 3.20 9.55 5.12
C TRP A 60 2.93 10.01 3.69
N ARG A 61 3.15 9.11 2.74
CA ARG A 61 2.95 9.39 1.32
C ARG A 61 2.55 8.11 0.58
N LEU A 62 2.11 8.27 -0.67
CA LEU A 62 1.91 7.13 -1.56
C LEU A 62 3.28 6.53 -1.92
N PRO A 63 3.36 5.22 -2.10
CA PRO A 63 4.58 4.60 -2.62
C PRO A 63 4.76 4.99 -4.09
N THR A 64 6.02 5.05 -4.53
CA THR A 64 6.34 5.11 -5.95
C THR A 64 6.07 3.75 -6.59
N SER A 65 6.03 3.67 -7.92
CA SER A 65 5.90 2.38 -8.61
C SER A 65 7.02 1.43 -8.21
N LYS A 66 8.25 1.95 -8.10
CA LYS A 66 9.38 1.15 -7.66
C LYS A 66 9.18 0.60 -6.26
N GLU A 67 8.74 1.44 -5.33
CA GLU A 67 8.50 1.02 -3.95
C GLU A 67 7.37 -0.02 -3.86
N SER A 68 6.36 0.11 -4.71
CA SER A 68 5.27 -0.86 -4.76
C SER A 68 5.75 -2.22 -5.26
N GLU A 69 6.66 -2.23 -6.24
CA GLU A 69 7.28 -3.46 -6.72
C GLU A 69 8.17 -4.10 -5.67
N GLU A 70 8.87 -3.28 -4.88
CA GLU A 70 9.70 -3.74 -3.76
C GLU A 70 8.85 -4.31 -2.62
N PHE A 71 7.66 -3.76 -2.40
CA PHE A 71 6.71 -4.22 -1.40
C PHE A 71 6.17 -5.62 -1.73
N TYR A 72 5.92 -5.89 -3.00
CA TYR A 72 5.51 -7.19 -3.50
C TYR A 72 6.68 -8.19 -3.36
N ASP A 73 6.38 -9.39 -2.88
CA ASP A 73 7.40 -10.43 -2.73
C ASP A 73 6.73 -11.81 -2.92
N GLU A 74 7.10 -12.51 -4.00
CA GLU A 74 6.52 -13.80 -4.36
C GLU A 74 6.69 -14.88 -3.29
N SER A 75 7.66 -14.72 -2.40
CA SER A 75 7.89 -15.66 -1.31
C SER A 75 6.86 -15.58 -0.20
N PHE A 76 6.05 -14.51 -0.18
CA PHE A 76 4.95 -14.36 0.78
C PHE A 76 3.61 -14.69 0.13
N ASP A 77 2.73 -15.32 0.90
CA ASP A 77 1.33 -15.51 0.53
C ASP A 77 0.43 -14.84 1.56
N HIS A 78 -0.58 -14.14 1.08
CA HIS A 78 -1.58 -13.49 1.91
C HIS A 78 -2.91 -13.49 1.15
N MET A 79 -3.99 -13.03 1.77
CA MET A 79 -5.32 -13.06 1.16
C MET A 79 -5.86 -11.65 0.98
N ASP A 80 -6.43 -11.39 -0.20
CA ASP A 80 -7.11 -10.13 -0.46
C ASP A 80 -8.60 -10.22 -0.13
N TRP A 81 -9.34 -9.16 -0.48
CA TRP A 81 -10.76 -9.00 -0.18
C TRP A 81 -11.65 -10.08 -0.84
N GLU A 82 -11.17 -10.71 -1.92
CA GLU A 82 -11.89 -11.80 -2.62
C GLU A 82 -11.40 -13.18 -2.23
N ASP A 83 -10.57 -13.29 -1.20
CA ASP A 83 -9.91 -14.55 -0.80
C ASP A 83 -8.96 -15.09 -1.88
N GLU A 84 -8.49 -14.22 -2.76
CA GLU A 84 -7.45 -14.55 -3.72
C GLU A 84 -6.07 -14.30 -3.13
N ILE A 85 -5.09 -15.07 -3.57
CA ILE A 85 -3.72 -14.94 -3.05
C ILE A 85 -3.06 -13.68 -3.61
N ILE A 86 -2.49 -12.89 -2.69
CA ILE A 86 -1.59 -11.79 -3.01
C ILE A 86 -0.25 -12.05 -2.35
N HIS A 87 0.80 -11.41 -2.85
CA HIS A 87 2.17 -11.68 -2.42
C HIS A 87 2.72 -10.51 -1.61
N ILE A 88 2.21 -10.37 -0.40
CA ILE A 88 2.70 -9.40 0.58
C ILE A 88 2.95 -10.12 1.91
N CYS A 89 3.75 -9.50 2.78
CA CYS A 89 4.07 -10.08 4.07
C CYS A 89 2.81 -10.28 4.93
N PRO A 90 2.62 -11.46 5.54
CA PRO A 90 1.44 -11.74 6.38
C PRO A 90 1.31 -10.88 7.64
N LEU A 91 2.32 -10.09 8.00
CA LEU A 91 2.20 -9.12 9.10
C LEU A 91 1.18 -8.01 8.79
N PHE A 92 0.96 -7.71 7.51
CA PHE A 92 -0.04 -6.73 7.10
C PHE A 92 -1.44 -7.30 7.28
N VAL A 93 -2.41 -6.42 7.51
CA VAL A 93 -3.79 -6.87 7.78
C VAL A 93 -4.37 -7.58 6.55
N THR A 94 -5.01 -8.73 6.78
CA THR A 94 -5.60 -9.56 5.74
C THR A 94 -6.87 -8.93 5.15
N LYS A 95 -7.38 -9.50 4.05
CA LYS A 95 -8.60 -9.05 3.35
C LYS A 95 -8.47 -7.63 2.81
N CYS A 96 -7.26 -7.24 2.47
CA CYS A 96 -6.95 -5.93 1.90
C CYS A 96 -7.23 -5.89 0.40
N SER A 97 -7.05 -4.72 -0.21
CA SER A 97 -7.17 -4.56 -1.65
C SER A 97 -6.04 -5.28 -2.37
N ASN A 98 -6.34 -5.83 -3.55
CA ASN A 98 -5.31 -6.35 -4.44
C ASN A 98 -4.67 -5.24 -5.30
N TYR A 99 -5.34 -4.10 -5.47
CA TYR A 99 -4.79 -2.95 -6.19
C TYR A 99 -4.36 -1.86 -5.22
N MET A 100 -3.18 -1.31 -5.46
CA MET A 100 -2.61 -0.24 -4.64
C MET A 100 -2.19 0.92 -5.54
N TRP A 101 -2.69 2.13 -5.21
CA TRP A 101 -2.25 3.34 -5.91
C TRP A 101 -0.79 3.62 -5.65
N THR A 102 -0.09 4.13 -6.68
CA THR A 102 1.26 4.68 -6.55
C THR A 102 1.22 6.19 -6.78
N SER A 103 2.34 6.86 -6.52
CA SER A 103 2.46 8.30 -6.76
C SER A 103 2.73 8.65 -8.22
N ASP A 104 2.91 7.67 -9.10
CA ASP A 104 3.29 7.92 -10.49
C ASP A 104 2.05 8.23 -11.33
N LYS A 105 2.11 9.34 -12.05
CA LYS A 105 1.06 9.81 -12.96
C LYS A 105 1.64 10.09 -14.34
N ASN A 106 0.80 10.03 -15.36
CA ASN A 106 1.17 10.45 -16.71
C ASN A 106 0.40 11.74 -17.11
N GLU A 107 0.62 12.20 -18.34
CA GLU A 107 0.02 13.42 -18.87
C GLU A 107 -1.44 13.23 -19.29
N ASN A 108 -1.95 11.99 -19.30
CA ASN A 108 -3.28 11.65 -19.81
C ASN A 108 -4.33 11.55 -18.69
N GLN A 109 -4.13 12.19 -17.56
CA GLN A 109 -5.03 12.10 -16.40
C GLN A 109 -5.18 10.66 -15.90
N GLU A 110 -4.07 9.91 -15.88
CA GLU A 110 -4.00 8.55 -15.39
C GLU A 110 -2.94 8.42 -14.31
N ALA A 111 -3.20 7.55 -13.34
CA ALA A 111 -2.22 7.20 -12.31
C ALA A 111 -1.93 5.71 -12.36
N CYS A 112 -0.73 5.35 -11.90
CA CYS A 112 -0.29 3.97 -11.88
C CYS A 112 -0.80 3.25 -10.65
N ARG A 113 -1.30 2.03 -10.84
CA ARG A 113 -1.62 1.11 -9.74
C ARG A 113 -0.89 -0.21 -9.96
N ILE A 114 -0.59 -0.90 -8.87
CA ILE A 114 -0.02 -2.24 -8.91
C ILE A 114 -1.08 -3.27 -8.50
N ASN A 115 -1.08 -4.42 -9.18
CA ASN A 115 -1.88 -5.56 -8.76
C ASN A 115 -1.00 -6.48 -7.90
N LEU A 116 -1.34 -6.63 -6.63
CA LEU A 116 -0.55 -7.43 -5.70
C LEU A 116 -0.72 -8.95 -5.90
N ARG A 117 -1.59 -9.36 -6.82
CA ARG A 117 -1.72 -10.76 -7.21
C ARG A 117 -0.58 -11.20 -8.14
N ASN A 118 -0.06 -10.30 -8.99
CA ASN A 118 0.85 -10.66 -10.08
C ASN A 118 1.95 -9.63 -10.36
N LYS A 119 2.02 -8.55 -9.58
CA LYS A 119 3.01 -7.46 -9.71
C LYS A 119 2.80 -6.59 -10.96
N GLU A 120 1.69 -6.72 -11.67
CA GLU A 120 1.45 -5.90 -12.86
C GLU A 120 1.15 -4.45 -12.50
N LEU A 121 1.81 -3.54 -13.23
CA LEU A 121 1.59 -2.10 -13.13
C LEU A 121 0.75 -1.66 -14.33
N GLU A 122 -0.23 -0.78 -14.09
CA GLU A 122 -1.01 -0.20 -15.17
C GLU A 122 -1.42 1.23 -14.83
N TYR A 123 -1.55 2.06 -15.88
CA TYR A 123 -2.08 3.41 -15.75
C TYR A 123 -3.56 3.38 -16.04
N ILE A 124 -4.35 3.96 -15.14
CA ILE A 124 -5.80 4.04 -15.28
C ILE A 124 -6.29 5.44 -14.93
N ASP A 125 -7.50 5.77 -15.39
CA ASP A 125 -8.10 7.08 -15.15
C ASP A 125 -8.14 7.41 -13.65
N LEU A 126 -7.80 8.64 -13.30
CA LEU A 126 -7.75 9.12 -11.91
C LEU A 126 -9.07 8.98 -11.17
N LYS A 127 -10.20 8.97 -11.88
CA LYS A 127 -11.53 8.89 -11.29
C LYS A 127 -12.00 7.46 -11.02
N THR A 128 -11.22 6.46 -11.45
CA THR A 128 -11.61 5.05 -11.34
C THR A 128 -11.66 4.61 -9.88
N ARG A 129 -12.73 3.89 -9.52
CA ARG A 129 -12.90 3.21 -8.24
C ARG A 129 -13.15 1.73 -8.49
N GLU A 130 -12.10 0.99 -8.84
CA GLU A 130 -12.17 -0.44 -9.17
C GLU A 130 -11.23 -1.24 -8.28
N HIS A 131 -11.60 -1.36 -7.00
CA HIS A 131 -10.86 -2.18 -6.04
C HIS A 131 -9.49 -1.63 -5.67
N GLN A 132 -9.23 -0.33 -5.92
CA GLN A 132 -8.00 0.31 -5.48
C GLN A 132 -8.12 0.81 -4.05
N ALA A 133 -7.04 0.66 -3.33
CA ALA A 133 -6.89 1.24 -2.01
C ALA A 133 -5.56 1.98 -1.91
N THR A 134 -5.40 2.71 -0.82
CA THR A 134 -4.22 3.51 -0.54
C THR A 134 -3.47 2.86 0.61
N ARG A 135 -2.21 2.54 0.41
CA ARG A 135 -1.32 2.06 1.46
C ARG A 135 -0.18 3.04 1.61
N LEU A 136 0.12 3.46 2.82
CA LEU A 136 1.04 4.56 3.07
C LEU A 136 2.40 4.09 3.53
N VAL A 137 3.41 4.80 3.07
CA VAL A 137 4.83 4.52 3.32
C VAL A 137 5.55 5.80 3.70
N ARG A 138 6.63 5.67 4.46
CA ARG A 138 7.60 6.75 4.68
C ARG A 138 9.00 6.15 4.82
N ASN A 139 10.01 6.97 4.61
CA ASN A 139 11.39 6.54 4.79
C ASN A 139 11.73 6.41 6.27
N VAL A 140 12.58 5.44 6.55
CA VAL A 140 13.15 5.31 7.89
C VAL A 140 14.09 6.45 8.18
#